data_ee99cbd89a3894f27dd2bfa49fc1a62e
#
_entry.id   ee99cbd89a3894f27dd2bfa49fc1a62e
#
_cell.length_a   1.000
_cell.length_b   1.000
_cell.length_c   1.000
_cell.angle_alpha   90.00
_cell.angle_beta   90.00
_cell.angle_gamma   90.00
#
_symmetry.space_group_name_H-M   'P 1'
#
loop_
_entity.id
_entity.type
_entity.pdbx_description
1 polymer ?
#
loop_
_entity_poly.entity_id
_entity_poly.type
_entity_poly.pdbx_seq_one_letter_code
_entity_poly.pdbx_strand_id
1 'polypeptide(L)'
;MTGSTTARATDLAAHTPMMAQYLRLKADFPDTLLFYRMGDFYEMFYADAERAAALLDITLTTRGQSSGKPIRMAGVPFHAVEQYLARLVKLGES
;
A
#
# COMPACT_ATOMS: atom_id res chain seq x y z
N MET A 1 -5.92 -23.37 -19.91
CA MET A 1 -6.07 -22.26 -19.00
C MET A 1 -5.06 -22.38 -17.89
N THR A 2 -4.54 -21.31 -17.52
CA THR A 2 -3.62 -21.33 -16.41
C THR A 2 -4.40 -21.08 -15.14
N GLY A 3 -4.23 -21.96 -14.17
CA GLY A 3 -4.85 -21.77 -12.87
C GLY A 3 -4.44 -20.45 -12.23
N SER A 4 -3.21 -20.01 -12.47
CA SER A 4 -2.74 -18.78 -11.90
C SER A 4 -3.49 -17.55 -12.40
N THR A 5 -3.84 -17.50 -13.69
CA THR A 5 -4.62 -16.40 -14.24
C THR A 5 -6.01 -16.34 -13.60
N THR A 6 -6.67 -17.50 -13.50
CA THR A 6 -7.99 -17.60 -12.93
C THR A 6 -7.95 -17.24 -11.43
N ALA A 7 -6.97 -17.75 -10.69
CA ALA A 7 -6.83 -17.47 -9.28
C ALA A 7 -6.59 -15.98 -9.04
N ARG A 8 -5.79 -15.35 -9.90
CA ARG A 8 -5.51 -13.92 -9.79
C ARG A 8 -6.77 -13.08 -9.99
N ALA A 9 -7.57 -13.41 -10.99
CA ALA A 9 -8.81 -12.70 -11.23
C ALA A 9 -9.77 -12.86 -10.05
N THR A 10 -9.83 -14.07 -9.48
CA THR A 10 -10.65 -14.35 -8.31
C THR A 10 -10.16 -13.54 -7.10
N ASP A 11 -8.84 -13.49 -6.89
CA ASP A 11 -8.27 -12.74 -5.78
C ASP A 11 -8.60 -11.26 -5.89
N LEU A 12 -8.46 -10.67 -7.08
CA LEU A 12 -8.80 -9.27 -7.28
C LEU A 12 -10.28 -9.01 -7.06
N ALA A 13 -11.13 -9.94 -7.47
CA ALA A 13 -12.57 -9.79 -7.30
C ALA A 13 -12.98 -9.85 -5.82
N ALA A 14 -12.19 -10.52 -4.97
CA ALA A 14 -12.46 -10.61 -3.54
C ALA A 14 -12.07 -9.36 -2.78
N HIS A 15 -11.32 -8.45 -3.39
CA HIS A 15 -10.94 -7.19 -2.78
C HIS A 15 -11.95 -6.10 -3.10
N THR A 16 -11.95 -5.03 -2.30
CA THR A 16 -12.73 -3.84 -2.63
C THR A 16 -12.18 -3.23 -3.93
N PRO A 17 -13.01 -2.45 -4.67
CA PRO A 17 -12.53 -1.83 -5.92
C PRO A 17 -11.26 -1.01 -5.73
N MET A 18 -11.17 -0.24 -4.65
CA MET A 18 -9.99 0.56 -4.37
C MET A 18 -8.77 -0.33 -4.13
N MET A 19 -8.94 -1.37 -3.32
CA MET A 19 -7.84 -2.26 -3.01
C MET A 19 -7.40 -3.06 -4.23
N ALA A 20 -8.34 -3.46 -5.07
CA ALA A 20 -8.01 -4.14 -6.33
C ALA A 20 -7.16 -3.23 -7.23
N GLN A 21 -7.51 -1.95 -7.30
CA GLN A 21 -6.74 -0.98 -8.07
C GLN A 21 -5.34 -0.80 -7.50
N TYR A 22 -5.23 -0.66 -6.18
CA TYR A 22 -3.94 -0.54 -5.51
C TYR A 22 -3.05 -1.75 -5.83
N LEU A 23 -3.61 -2.94 -5.70
CA LEU A 23 -2.83 -4.17 -5.93
C LEU A 23 -2.38 -4.30 -7.38
N ARG A 24 -3.19 -3.84 -8.33
CA ARG A 24 -2.77 -3.83 -9.74
C ARG A 24 -1.59 -2.90 -9.95
N LEU A 25 -1.63 -1.71 -9.35
CA LEU A 25 -0.51 -0.77 -9.42
C LEU A 25 0.73 -1.34 -8.75
N LYS A 26 0.55 -1.95 -7.58
CA LYS A 26 1.67 -2.51 -6.84
C LYS A 26 2.34 -3.64 -7.61
N ALA A 27 1.58 -4.40 -8.39
CA ALA A 27 2.13 -5.47 -9.21
C ALA A 27 3.13 -4.94 -10.24
N ASP A 28 2.94 -3.70 -10.71
CA ASP A 28 3.85 -3.06 -11.66
C ASP A 28 5.09 -2.47 -10.98
N PHE A 29 5.01 -2.23 -9.67
CA PHE A 29 6.12 -1.63 -8.92
C PHE A 29 6.34 -2.37 -7.61
N PRO A 30 6.68 -3.68 -7.68
CA PRO A 30 6.71 -4.51 -6.47
C PRO A 30 7.75 -4.09 -5.45
N ASP A 31 8.84 -3.47 -5.89
CA ASP A 31 9.94 -3.09 -5.00
C ASP A 31 9.92 -1.62 -4.60
N THR A 32 8.90 -0.89 -5.02
CA THR A 32 8.75 0.53 -4.75
C THR A 32 7.68 0.75 -3.69
N LEU A 33 7.97 1.60 -2.71
CA LEU A 33 6.95 1.99 -1.74
C LEU A 33 5.89 2.81 -2.45
N LEU A 34 4.67 2.32 -2.49
CA LEU A 34 3.59 2.95 -3.23
C LEU A 34 2.73 3.81 -2.30
N PHE A 35 2.77 5.12 -2.52
CA PHE A 35 1.94 6.08 -1.79
C PHE A 35 0.65 6.31 -2.58
N TYR A 36 -0.46 5.92 -2.02
CA TYR A 36 -1.75 6.00 -2.70
C TYR A 36 -2.55 7.16 -2.14
N ARG A 37 -2.89 8.14 -2.98
CA ARG A 37 -3.61 9.34 -2.53
C ARG A 37 -5.04 8.98 -2.17
N MET A 38 -5.42 9.31 -0.94
CA MET A 38 -6.79 9.13 -0.45
C MET A 38 -7.18 10.37 0.35
N GLY A 39 -7.95 11.26 -0.29
CA GLY A 39 -8.36 12.50 0.37
C GLY A 39 -7.15 13.35 0.74
N ASP A 40 -7.05 13.67 2.00
CA ASP A 40 -5.97 14.53 2.52
C ASP A 40 -4.75 13.75 2.96
N PHE A 41 -4.72 12.45 2.67
CA PHE A 41 -3.61 11.58 3.07
C PHE A 41 -3.06 10.82 1.89
N TYR A 42 -1.78 10.42 2.02
CA TYR A 42 -1.22 9.34 1.22
C TYR A 42 -1.17 8.11 2.10
N GLU A 43 -1.73 7.02 1.63
CA GLU A 43 -1.80 5.77 2.38
C GLU A 43 -0.89 4.72 1.75
N MET A 44 -0.33 3.88 2.62
CA MET A 44 0.40 2.71 2.20
C MET A 44 -0.31 1.50 2.80
N PHE A 45 -0.16 0.34 2.15
CA PHE A 45 -0.90 -0.85 2.53
C PHE A 45 0.03 -2.04 2.65
N TYR A 46 -0.36 -2.99 3.51
CA TYR A 46 0.30 -4.29 3.66
C TYR A 46 1.80 -4.16 3.93
N ALA A 47 2.64 -4.83 3.13
CA ALA A 47 4.07 -4.83 3.35
C ALA A 47 4.68 -3.43 3.28
N ASP A 48 4.19 -2.59 2.36
CA ASP A 48 4.67 -1.21 2.27
C ASP A 48 4.34 -0.43 3.52
N ALA A 49 3.15 -0.64 4.09
CA ALA A 49 2.74 0.02 5.32
C ALA A 49 3.65 -0.39 6.48
N GLU A 50 3.96 -1.67 6.58
CA GLU A 50 4.84 -2.16 7.64
C GLU A 50 6.24 -1.59 7.50
N ARG A 51 6.76 -1.57 6.27
CA ARG A 51 8.08 -1.03 6.00
C ARG A 51 8.16 0.47 6.29
N ALA A 52 7.16 1.22 5.81
CA ALA A 52 7.13 2.66 6.05
C ALA A 52 6.98 2.98 7.53
N ALA A 53 6.16 2.25 8.25
CA ALA A 53 5.99 2.48 9.68
C ALA A 53 7.31 2.30 10.41
N ALA A 54 8.09 1.29 10.03
CA ALA A 54 9.40 1.06 10.65
C ALA A 54 10.41 2.13 10.28
N LEU A 55 10.44 2.55 9.01
CA LEU A 55 11.44 3.50 8.53
C LEU A 55 11.14 4.94 8.92
N LEU A 56 9.87 5.29 8.98
CA LEU A 56 9.45 6.67 9.20
C LEU A 56 8.90 6.91 10.60
N ASP A 57 8.83 5.86 11.42
CA ASP A 57 8.30 5.95 12.77
C ASP A 57 6.86 6.50 12.79
N ILE A 58 6.05 6.06 11.83
CA ILE A 58 4.65 6.42 11.78
C ILE A 58 3.80 5.23 12.24
N THR A 59 2.57 5.52 12.63
CA THR A 59 1.70 4.51 13.22
C THR A 59 1.20 3.54 12.16
N LEU A 60 1.34 2.24 12.45
CA LEU A 60 0.75 1.19 11.64
C LEU A 60 -0.62 0.87 12.23
N THR A 61 -1.66 0.93 11.40
CA THR A 61 -3.02 0.64 11.83
C THR A 61 -3.59 -0.51 11.01
N THR A 62 -4.72 -1.01 11.45
CA THR A 62 -5.46 -2.03 10.73
C THR A 62 -6.90 -1.53 10.56
N ARG A 63 -7.38 -1.55 9.34
CA ARG A 63 -8.71 -1.02 9.07
C ARG A 63 -9.44 -1.90 8.06
N GLY A 64 -10.63 -2.37 8.47
CA GLY A 64 -11.47 -3.16 7.58
C GLY A 64 -10.83 -4.45 7.14
N GLN A 65 -11.38 -5.03 6.10
CA GLN A 65 -10.90 -6.29 5.55
C GLN A 65 -10.96 -6.25 4.03
N SER A 66 -10.05 -6.98 3.39
CA SER A 66 -10.06 -7.21 1.97
C SER A 66 -9.63 -8.65 1.73
N SER A 67 -10.42 -9.37 0.95
CA SER A 67 -10.22 -10.81 0.73
C SER A 67 -10.17 -11.59 2.05
N GLY A 68 -11.03 -11.19 3.01
CA GLY A 68 -11.14 -11.86 4.30
C GLY A 68 -10.01 -11.60 5.29
N LYS A 69 -9.06 -10.71 4.93
CA LYS A 69 -7.92 -10.41 5.79
C LYS A 69 -7.92 -8.95 6.19
N PRO A 70 -7.43 -8.63 7.40
CA PRO A 70 -7.32 -7.23 7.83
C PRO A 70 -6.40 -6.46 6.90
N ILE A 71 -6.74 -5.19 6.65
CA ILE A 71 -5.93 -4.31 5.83
C ILE A 71 -5.01 -3.53 6.76
N ARG A 72 -3.70 -3.76 6.65
CA ARG A 72 -2.71 -2.98 7.38
C ARG A 72 -2.42 -1.72 6.60
N MET A 73 -2.39 -0.59 7.28
CA MET A 73 -2.27 0.72 6.66
C MET A 73 -1.36 1.61 7.47
N ALA A 74 -0.66 2.48 6.76
CA ALA A 74 0.08 3.58 7.37
C ALA A 74 -0.07 4.78 6.45
N GLY A 75 -0.36 5.94 7.00
CA GLY A 75 -0.63 7.12 6.20
C GLY A 75 0.14 8.33 6.67
N VAL A 76 0.38 9.25 5.73
CA VAL A 76 0.98 10.54 6.05
C VAL A 76 0.10 11.63 5.46
N PRO A 77 -0.04 12.78 6.16
CA PRO A 77 -0.83 13.87 5.62
C PRO A 77 -0.27 14.35 4.28
N PHE A 78 -1.18 14.69 3.37
CA PHE A 78 -0.78 15.15 2.05
C PHE A 78 0.21 16.31 2.11
N HIS A 79 -0.04 17.26 3.00
CA HIS A 79 0.81 18.46 3.09
C HIS A 79 2.20 18.18 3.69
N ALA A 80 2.41 17.02 4.27
CA ALA A 80 3.69 16.65 4.88
C ALA A 80 4.44 15.59 4.08
N VAL A 81 3.90 15.16 2.94
CA VAL A 81 4.46 14.02 2.21
C VAL A 81 5.90 14.25 1.75
N GLU A 82 6.25 15.49 1.39
CA GLU A 82 7.59 15.76 0.90
C GLU A 82 8.66 15.49 1.94
N GLN A 83 8.39 15.79 3.20
CA GLN A 83 9.33 15.50 4.29
C GLN A 83 9.58 14.00 4.40
N TYR A 84 8.53 13.22 4.31
CA TYR A 84 8.65 11.76 4.42
C TYR A 84 9.36 11.17 3.20
N LEU A 85 9.07 11.69 2.02
CA LEU A 85 9.75 11.24 0.81
C LEU A 85 11.24 11.54 0.87
N ALA A 86 11.61 12.72 1.36
CA ALA A 86 13.01 13.09 1.51
C ALA A 86 13.73 12.14 2.47
N ARG A 87 13.07 11.74 3.56
CA ARG A 87 13.65 10.80 4.50
C ARG A 87 13.84 9.42 3.88
N LEU A 88 12.88 8.97 3.10
CA LEU A 88 12.98 7.68 2.42
C LEU A 88 14.12 7.67 1.41
N VAL A 89 14.28 8.76 0.65
CA VAL A 89 15.37 8.87 -0.32
C VAL A 89 16.72 8.81 0.40
N LYS A 90 16.84 9.49 1.54
CA LYS A 90 18.07 9.43 2.34
C LYS A 90 18.37 8.02 2.83
N LEU A 91 17.33 7.24 3.07
CA LEU A 91 17.48 5.86 3.53
C LEU A 91 17.71 4.88 2.37
N GLY A 92 17.76 5.38 1.13
CA GLY A 92 17.98 4.53 -0.04
C GLY A 92 16.75 3.81 -0.53
N GLU A 93 15.57 4.26 -0.12
CA GLU A 93 14.30 3.65 -0.55
C GLU A 93 13.79 4.28 -1.84
N SER A 94 12.91 3.57 -2.50
CA SER A 94 12.27 4.07 -3.71
C SER A 94 10.77 3.75 -3.72
#